data_67b2578ca1e7c7f57703f5ab1b7747fd
#
_entry.id   67b2578ca1e7c7f57703f5ab1b7747fd
#
_cell.length_a   1.000
_cell.length_b   1.000
_cell.length_c   1.000
_cell.angle_alpha   90.00
_cell.angle_beta   90.00
_cell.angle_gamma   90.00
#
_symmetry.space_group_name_H-M   'P 1'
#
loop_
_entity.id
_entity.type
_entity.pdbx_description
1 polymer ?
#
loop_
_entity_poly.entity_id
_entity_poly.type
_entity_poly.pdbx_seq_one_letter_code
_entity_poly.pdbx_strand_id
1 'polypeptide(L)'
;MQTNNKLPNHVYFLLIGQSINLTTAVLSVTVAALVGLSLAPTVSYATIPYGLQFLAILVSTVLFSKLMKKFGRYRIFNAGIGFLFLSGIIGFLSLIDNNFLYLCLSHFLLGLFISTANFYRFAATDTISSELIPKATSMVISGGVFAAIVAPLLAINLAKASDLPNYSLIYLALSALAIILFVIIYFWNRANVRHGKSSLKTKTVPLNTTDVRKYIIVIGILGGALGYYIMNLMMIASSLFLKQSHSFDYASYAIQMHVLAMFLPSFFVAKIINLVNSVNTIILGFVLISISCLLPIIFVDTIFINIALVILGIGWNFTYSGGSTLLSNIQGERRLRFQGINETVIAFFATLGAFLPAPILSYFGWINTNLVFFIFSISISALFILFVFAFKKRGY
;
A
#
# COMPACT_ATOMS: atom_id res chain seq x y z
N MET A 1 -12.13 32.31 -13.58
CA MET A 1 -11.56 31.20 -14.37
C MET A 1 -12.06 29.90 -13.79
N GLN A 2 -12.91 29.18 -14.50
CA GLN A 2 -13.33 27.83 -14.08
C GLN A 2 -12.09 26.93 -14.10
N THR A 3 -11.58 26.58 -12.93
CA THR A 3 -10.52 25.56 -12.79
C THR A 3 -11.08 24.25 -13.30
N ASN A 4 -10.55 23.76 -14.41
CA ASN A 4 -10.96 22.50 -15.01
C ASN A 4 -10.62 21.36 -14.02
N ASN A 5 -11.59 20.99 -13.20
CA ASN A 5 -11.44 20.06 -12.05
C ASN A 5 -11.32 18.57 -12.48
N LYS A 6 -11.06 18.34 -13.79
CA LYS A 6 -10.93 17.01 -14.38
C LYS A 6 -9.47 16.55 -14.33
N LEU A 7 -9.27 15.33 -13.85
CA LEU A 7 -7.95 14.69 -13.90
C LEU A 7 -7.58 14.31 -15.33
N PRO A 8 -6.31 14.49 -15.74
CA PRO A 8 -5.83 14.04 -17.04
C PRO A 8 -5.90 12.52 -17.20
N ASN A 9 -6.04 12.04 -18.43
CA ASN A 9 -6.21 10.61 -18.74
C ASN A 9 -5.05 9.73 -18.24
N HIS A 10 -3.83 10.25 -18.17
CA HIS A 10 -2.69 9.47 -17.69
C HIS A 10 -2.84 9.03 -16.23
N VAL A 11 -3.60 9.77 -15.40
CA VAL A 11 -3.90 9.38 -14.00
C VAL A 11 -4.74 8.11 -13.95
N TYR A 12 -5.73 7.97 -14.85
CA TYR A 12 -6.60 6.78 -14.89
C TYR A 12 -5.86 5.52 -15.34
N PHE A 13 -4.86 5.62 -16.22
CA PHE A 13 -4.00 4.49 -16.53
C PHE A 13 -3.23 3.99 -15.31
N LEU A 14 -2.76 4.91 -14.46
CA LEU A 14 -2.07 4.54 -13.21
C LEU A 14 -3.03 4.04 -12.13
N LEU A 15 -4.28 4.47 -12.11
CA LEU A 15 -5.34 3.85 -11.30
C LEU A 15 -5.49 2.37 -11.68
N ILE A 16 -5.61 2.05 -12.97
CA ILE A 16 -5.72 0.65 -13.43
C ILE A 16 -4.43 -0.12 -13.11
N GLY A 17 -3.26 0.50 -13.32
CA GLY A 17 -1.98 -0.10 -12.94
C GLY A 17 -1.90 -0.43 -11.45
N GLN A 18 -2.37 0.46 -10.59
CA GLN A 18 -2.42 0.25 -9.14
C GLN A 18 -3.44 -0.82 -8.76
N SER A 19 -4.59 -0.88 -9.46
CA SER A 19 -5.57 -1.95 -9.25
C SER A 19 -4.94 -3.33 -9.52
N ILE A 20 -4.18 -3.46 -10.60
CA ILE A 20 -3.45 -4.70 -10.92
C ILE A 20 -2.39 -4.99 -9.88
N ASN A 21 -1.56 -4.00 -9.49
CA ASN A 21 -0.55 -4.16 -8.43
C ASN A 21 -1.17 -4.71 -7.14
N LEU A 22 -2.25 -4.10 -6.67
CA LEU A 22 -2.91 -4.52 -5.43
C LEU A 22 -3.63 -5.86 -5.59
N THR A 23 -4.18 -6.17 -6.76
CA THR A 23 -4.74 -7.50 -7.07
C THR A 23 -3.65 -8.58 -6.95
N THR A 24 -2.45 -8.35 -7.50
CA THR A 24 -1.34 -9.31 -7.38
C THR A 24 -0.87 -9.47 -5.93
N ALA A 25 -0.84 -8.39 -5.15
CA ALA A 25 -0.47 -8.42 -3.74
C ALA A 25 -1.51 -9.20 -2.91
N VAL A 26 -2.81 -8.97 -3.13
CA VAL A 26 -3.89 -9.69 -2.42
C VAL A 26 -3.91 -11.16 -2.81
N LEU A 27 -3.76 -11.51 -4.10
CA LEU A 27 -3.63 -12.90 -4.54
C LEU A 27 -2.46 -13.59 -3.86
N SER A 28 -1.30 -12.93 -3.81
CA SER A 28 -0.11 -13.45 -3.15
C SER A 28 -0.36 -13.74 -1.67
N VAL A 29 -0.92 -12.79 -0.92
CA VAL A 29 -1.24 -12.98 0.52
C VAL A 29 -2.17 -14.17 0.73
N THR A 30 -3.18 -14.31 -0.13
CA THR A 30 -4.20 -15.36 0.00
C THR A 30 -3.61 -16.76 -0.15
N VAL A 31 -2.63 -16.95 -1.04
CA VAL A 31 -2.11 -18.28 -1.37
C VAL A 31 -0.73 -18.59 -0.81
N ALA A 32 0.07 -17.57 -0.47
CA ALA A 32 1.48 -17.76 -0.08
C ALA A 32 1.67 -18.73 1.09
N ALA A 33 0.84 -18.60 2.14
CA ALA A 33 0.93 -19.48 3.31
C ALA A 33 0.48 -20.89 3.00
N LEU A 34 -0.56 -21.07 2.16
CA LEU A 34 -1.10 -22.38 1.79
C LEU A 34 -0.11 -23.15 0.89
N VAL A 35 0.41 -22.49 -0.14
CA VAL A 35 1.42 -23.07 -1.02
C VAL A 35 2.75 -23.25 -0.28
N GLY A 36 3.11 -22.32 0.61
CA GLY A 36 4.25 -22.46 1.47
C GLY A 36 4.16 -23.71 2.35
N LEU A 37 3.00 -23.99 2.97
CA LEU A 37 2.78 -25.20 3.77
C LEU A 37 2.89 -26.48 2.96
N SER A 38 2.46 -26.48 1.69
CA SER A 38 2.51 -27.68 0.84
C SER A 38 3.91 -27.99 0.31
N LEU A 39 4.78 -26.99 0.14
CA LEU A 39 6.11 -27.14 -0.46
C LEU A 39 7.27 -27.02 0.54
N ALA A 40 7.04 -26.42 1.72
CA ALA A 40 8.11 -26.20 2.69
C ALA A 40 8.58 -27.52 3.32
N PRO A 41 9.90 -27.66 3.56
CA PRO A 41 10.44 -28.82 4.26
C PRO A 41 9.89 -29.00 5.68
N THR A 42 9.56 -27.89 6.35
CA THR A 42 8.92 -27.84 7.67
C THR A 42 7.89 -26.72 7.73
N VAL A 43 6.90 -26.84 8.63
CA VAL A 43 5.85 -25.85 8.83
C VAL A 43 6.43 -24.46 9.15
N SER A 44 7.55 -24.40 9.86
CA SER A 44 8.22 -23.14 10.23
C SER A 44 8.71 -22.32 9.02
N TYR A 45 8.91 -22.97 7.88
CA TYR A 45 9.38 -22.31 6.66
C TYR A 45 8.24 -21.83 5.74
N ALA A 46 7.00 -22.19 6.05
CA ALA A 46 5.85 -21.89 5.20
C ALA A 46 5.67 -20.41 4.88
N THR A 47 6.08 -19.51 5.76
CA THR A 47 5.96 -18.05 5.59
C THR A 47 7.19 -17.39 4.96
N ILE A 48 8.28 -18.12 4.73
CA ILE A 48 9.51 -17.56 4.14
C ILE A 48 9.26 -16.92 2.78
N PRO A 49 8.52 -17.53 1.82
CA PRO A 49 8.26 -16.90 0.53
C PRO A 49 7.63 -15.51 0.67
N TYR A 50 6.64 -15.38 1.54
CA TYR A 50 5.98 -14.10 1.82
C TYR A 50 6.93 -13.09 2.49
N GLY A 51 7.74 -13.53 3.44
CA GLY A 51 8.78 -12.70 4.05
C GLY A 51 9.79 -12.18 3.03
N LEU A 52 10.22 -13.01 2.06
CA LEU A 52 11.11 -12.63 0.98
C LEU A 52 10.50 -11.57 0.06
N GLN A 53 9.19 -11.59 -0.16
CA GLN A 53 8.48 -10.53 -0.90
C GLN A 53 8.67 -9.16 -0.22
N PHE A 54 8.48 -9.06 1.10
CA PHE A 54 8.68 -7.81 1.84
C PHE A 54 10.15 -7.41 1.91
N LEU A 55 11.04 -8.36 2.07
CA LEU A 55 12.49 -8.11 2.03
C LEU A 55 12.88 -7.52 0.66
N ALA A 56 12.38 -8.08 -0.44
CA ALA A 56 12.64 -7.57 -1.77
C ALA A 56 12.13 -6.13 -1.95
N ILE A 57 10.94 -5.82 -1.44
CA ILE A 57 10.41 -4.44 -1.43
C ILE A 57 11.36 -3.53 -0.66
N LEU A 58 11.77 -3.90 0.55
CA LEU A 58 12.61 -3.10 1.42
C LEU A 58 13.96 -2.78 0.75
N VAL A 59 14.67 -3.80 0.26
CA VAL A 59 16.02 -3.62 -0.28
C VAL A 59 16.04 -2.94 -1.64
N SER A 60 15.00 -3.10 -2.45
CA SER A 60 14.96 -2.58 -3.84
C SER A 60 14.38 -1.17 -3.96
N THR A 61 13.60 -0.70 -2.99
CA THR A 61 12.87 0.58 -3.11
C THR A 61 13.80 1.78 -3.31
N VAL A 62 14.89 1.89 -2.53
CA VAL A 62 15.88 2.97 -2.70
C VAL A 62 16.58 2.87 -4.04
N LEU A 63 16.94 1.65 -4.46
CA LEU A 63 17.57 1.39 -5.74
C LEU A 63 16.67 1.84 -6.90
N PHE A 64 15.41 1.41 -6.91
CA PHE A 64 14.48 1.79 -7.99
C PHE A 64 14.15 3.28 -7.98
N SER A 65 14.09 3.94 -6.82
CA SER A 65 13.96 5.39 -6.75
C SER A 65 15.13 6.11 -7.45
N LYS A 66 16.37 5.66 -7.20
CA LYS A 66 17.57 6.20 -7.86
C LYS A 66 17.57 5.90 -9.37
N LEU A 67 17.21 4.68 -9.76
CA LEU A 67 17.12 4.27 -11.16
C LEU A 67 16.02 5.04 -11.92
N MET A 68 14.89 5.33 -11.28
CA MET A 68 13.83 6.19 -11.85
C MET A 68 14.33 7.61 -12.13
N LYS A 69 15.19 8.16 -11.26
CA LYS A 69 15.81 9.47 -11.49
C LYS A 69 16.75 9.42 -12.71
N LYS A 70 17.52 8.33 -12.87
CA LYS A 70 18.52 8.20 -13.94
C LYS A 70 17.90 7.82 -15.29
N PHE A 71 16.97 6.87 -15.30
CA PHE A 71 16.43 6.25 -16.53
C PHE A 71 14.98 6.62 -16.84
N GLY A 72 14.31 7.33 -15.92
CA GLY A 72 12.90 7.69 -16.00
C GLY A 72 11.96 6.57 -15.49
N ARG A 73 10.74 6.98 -15.08
CA ARG A 73 9.77 6.04 -14.50
C ARG A 73 9.32 4.95 -15.47
N TYR A 74 9.12 5.29 -16.74
CA TYR A 74 8.62 4.34 -17.75
C TYR A 74 9.49 3.08 -17.88
N ARG A 75 10.82 3.27 -17.95
CA ARG A 75 11.75 2.14 -18.08
C ARG A 75 11.76 1.26 -16.84
N ILE A 76 11.70 1.86 -15.66
CA ILE A 76 11.73 1.11 -14.38
C ILE A 76 10.40 0.40 -14.13
N PHE A 77 9.27 1.00 -14.52
CA PHE A 77 7.97 0.32 -14.47
C PHE A 77 7.93 -0.90 -15.38
N ASN A 78 8.48 -0.82 -16.61
CA ASN A 78 8.56 -1.98 -17.48
C ASN A 78 9.50 -3.06 -16.94
N ALA A 79 10.63 -2.71 -16.32
CA ALA A 79 11.46 -3.68 -15.61
C ALA A 79 10.70 -4.38 -14.48
N GLY A 80 9.93 -3.62 -13.69
CA GLY A 80 9.04 -4.17 -12.67
C GLY A 80 8.01 -5.14 -13.24
N ILE A 81 7.39 -4.79 -14.37
CA ILE A 81 6.44 -5.69 -15.05
C ILE A 81 7.11 -6.99 -15.51
N GLY A 82 8.36 -6.93 -15.96
CA GLY A 82 9.17 -8.11 -16.25
C GLY A 82 9.35 -9.00 -15.02
N PHE A 83 9.62 -8.42 -13.85
CA PHE A 83 9.68 -9.18 -12.59
C PHE A 83 8.35 -9.83 -12.23
N LEU A 84 7.21 -9.14 -12.43
CA LEU A 84 5.89 -9.72 -12.20
C LEU A 84 5.63 -10.90 -13.13
N PHE A 85 5.95 -10.77 -14.41
CA PHE A 85 5.79 -11.85 -15.39
C PHE A 85 6.60 -13.07 -15.00
N LEU A 86 7.88 -12.90 -14.69
CA LEU A 86 8.77 -13.99 -14.24
C LEU A 86 8.31 -14.59 -12.90
N SER A 87 7.84 -13.78 -11.98
CA SER A 87 7.26 -14.25 -10.71
C SER A 87 6.12 -15.23 -10.97
N GLY A 88 5.18 -14.88 -11.86
CA GLY A 88 4.08 -15.77 -12.18
C GLY A 88 4.50 -17.09 -12.80
N ILE A 89 5.42 -17.07 -13.79
CA ILE A 89 5.95 -18.29 -14.42
C ILE A 89 6.69 -19.17 -13.41
N ILE A 90 7.62 -18.59 -12.63
CA ILE A 90 8.41 -19.34 -11.65
C ILE A 90 7.51 -19.88 -10.52
N GLY A 91 6.51 -19.10 -10.09
CA GLY A 91 5.54 -19.56 -9.11
C GLY A 91 4.68 -20.72 -9.63
N PHE A 92 4.28 -20.69 -10.89
CA PHE A 92 3.61 -21.82 -11.54
C PHE A 92 4.51 -23.07 -11.56
N LEU A 93 5.75 -22.93 -12.01
CA LEU A 93 6.73 -24.04 -12.03
C LEU A 93 7.04 -24.57 -10.64
N SER A 94 6.99 -23.73 -9.60
CA SER A 94 7.22 -24.18 -8.22
C SER A 94 6.23 -25.26 -7.78
N LEU A 95 5.00 -25.17 -8.24
CA LEU A 95 3.94 -26.15 -7.93
C LEU A 95 4.00 -27.37 -8.84
N ILE A 96 4.36 -27.21 -10.12
CA ILE A 96 4.53 -28.34 -11.05
C ILE A 96 5.71 -29.23 -10.59
N ASP A 97 6.85 -28.61 -10.24
CA ASP A 97 8.09 -29.30 -9.88
C ASP A 97 8.18 -29.59 -8.38
N ASN A 98 7.17 -29.25 -7.58
CA ASN A 98 7.18 -29.32 -6.10
C ASN A 98 8.44 -28.68 -5.49
N ASN A 99 8.82 -27.49 -5.98
CA ASN A 99 10.08 -26.84 -5.62
C ASN A 99 9.87 -25.59 -4.75
N PHE A 100 10.22 -25.69 -3.46
CA PHE A 100 10.10 -24.59 -2.50
C PHE A 100 11.00 -23.38 -2.84
N LEU A 101 12.19 -23.62 -3.40
CA LEU A 101 13.10 -22.52 -3.77
C LEU A 101 12.55 -21.69 -4.93
N TYR A 102 11.86 -22.33 -5.88
CA TYR A 102 11.16 -21.61 -6.95
C TYR A 102 10.04 -20.73 -6.39
N LEU A 103 9.31 -21.21 -5.37
CA LEU A 103 8.31 -20.41 -4.68
C LEU A 103 8.93 -19.18 -4.00
N CYS A 104 10.04 -19.38 -3.31
CA CYS A 104 10.81 -18.29 -2.68
C CYS A 104 11.27 -17.25 -3.73
N LEU A 105 11.81 -17.68 -4.85
CA LEU A 105 12.25 -16.81 -5.93
C LEU A 105 11.07 -16.05 -6.58
N SER A 106 9.95 -16.74 -6.81
CA SER A 106 8.72 -16.13 -7.31
C SER A 106 8.27 -14.96 -6.44
N HIS A 107 8.17 -15.16 -5.13
CA HIS A 107 7.75 -14.12 -4.19
C HIS A 107 8.77 -12.98 -4.06
N PHE A 108 10.07 -13.29 -4.14
CA PHE A 108 11.10 -12.26 -4.19
C PHE A 108 10.95 -11.37 -5.42
N LEU A 109 10.75 -11.95 -6.60
CA LEU A 109 10.50 -11.20 -7.85
C LEU A 109 9.21 -10.38 -7.79
N LEU A 110 8.15 -10.93 -7.17
CA LEU A 110 6.91 -10.19 -6.93
C LEU A 110 7.17 -8.95 -6.06
N GLY A 111 8.00 -9.08 -5.03
CA GLY A 111 8.40 -7.96 -4.19
C GLY A 111 9.16 -6.88 -4.97
N LEU A 112 10.05 -7.25 -5.90
CA LEU A 112 10.72 -6.30 -6.79
C LEU A 112 9.70 -5.53 -7.65
N PHE A 113 8.71 -6.21 -8.22
CA PHE A 113 7.63 -5.56 -8.97
C PHE A 113 6.85 -4.58 -8.09
N ILE A 114 6.35 -5.03 -6.93
CA ILE A 114 5.56 -4.19 -6.01
C ILE A 114 6.33 -2.94 -5.61
N SER A 115 7.64 -3.05 -5.37
CA SER A 115 8.52 -1.92 -5.08
C SER A 115 8.51 -0.86 -6.18
N THR A 116 8.46 -1.25 -7.46
CA THR A 116 8.33 -0.28 -8.56
C THR A 116 6.92 0.30 -8.66
N ALA A 117 5.89 -0.53 -8.50
CA ALA A 117 4.49 -0.15 -8.64
C ALA A 117 4.01 0.80 -7.53
N ASN A 118 4.61 0.76 -6.34
CA ASN A 118 4.34 1.71 -5.25
C ASN A 118 4.57 3.18 -5.66
N PHE A 119 5.35 3.43 -6.71
CA PHE A 119 5.57 4.77 -7.25
C PHE A 119 4.47 5.25 -8.22
N TYR A 120 3.48 4.44 -8.58
CA TYR A 120 2.40 4.84 -9.50
C TYR A 120 1.64 6.07 -9.01
N ARG A 121 1.31 6.15 -7.70
CA ARG A 121 0.62 7.29 -7.10
C ARG A 121 1.41 8.60 -7.20
N PHE A 122 2.75 8.51 -7.16
CA PHE A 122 3.62 9.67 -7.35
C PHE A 122 3.77 10.03 -8.83
N ALA A 123 3.86 9.03 -9.72
CA ALA A 123 3.94 9.26 -11.16
C ALA A 123 2.68 9.96 -11.70
N ALA A 124 1.52 9.69 -11.10
CA ALA A 124 0.26 10.36 -11.43
C ALA A 124 0.29 11.88 -11.20
N THR A 125 1.19 12.35 -10.32
CA THR A 125 1.28 13.75 -9.92
C THR A 125 2.44 14.52 -10.57
N ASP A 126 3.24 13.86 -11.44
CA ASP A 126 4.45 14.49 -12.01
C ASP A 126 4.16 15.68 -12.94
N THR A 127 3.01 15.69 -13.62
CA THR A 127 2.70 16.65 -14.70
C THR A 127 1.40 17.42 -14.45
N ILE A 128 0.89 17.45 -13.23
CA ILE A 128 -0.36 18.13 -12.86
C ILE A 128 -0.12 19.29 -11.89
N SER A 129 -1.10 20.19 -11.77
CA SER A 129 -1.05 21.31 -10.84
C SER A 129 -1.15 20.83 -9.39
N SER A 130 -0.59 21.62 -8.45
CA SER A 130 -0.57 21.29 -7.01
C SER A 130 -1.97 21.08 -6.43
N GLU A 131 -2.97 21.82 -6.92
CA GLU A 131 -4.37 21.71 -6.49
C GLU A 131 -4.99 20.33 -6.77
N LEU A 132 -4.56 19.67 -7.85
CA LEU A 132 -5.04 18.36 -8.25
C LEU A 132 -4.26 17.19 -7.63
N ILE A 133 -3.14 17.44 -6.96
CA ILE A 133 -2.29 16.38 -6.35
C ILE A 133 -3.07 15.52 -5.38
N PRO A 134 -3.87 16.05 -4.42
CA PRO A 134 -4.63 15.20 -3.50
C PRO A 134 -5.61 14.28 -4.24
N LYS A 135 -6.29 14.83 -5.25
CA LYS A 135 -7.27 14.10 -6.06
C LYS A 135 -6.60 13.01 -6.91
N ALA A 136 -5.46 13.28 -7.52
CA ALA A 136 -4.74 12.30 -8.33
C ALA A 136 -4.13 11.19 -7.48
N THR A 137 -3.52 11.54 -6.34
CA THR A 137 -2.93 10.58 -5.40
C THR A 137 -3.98 9.63 -4.85
N SER A 138 -5.09 10.15 -4.33
CA SER A 138 -6.16 9.33 -3.78
C SER A 138 -6.90 8.51 -4.84
N MET A 139 -7.05 9.06 -6.06
CA MET A 139 -7.63 8.31 -7.17
C MET A 139 -6.79 7.06 -7.50
N VAL A 140 -5.47 7.16 -7.55
CA VAL A 140 -4.61 5.99 -7.81
C VAL A 140 -4.68 4.99 -6.64
N ILE A 141 -4.68 5.46 -5.40
CA ILE A 141 -4.81 4.58 -4.21
C ILE A 141 -6.16 3.84 -4.23
N SER A 142 -7.24 4.46 -4.71
CA SER A 142 -8.56 3.83 -4.79
C SER A 142 -8.61 2.59 -5.69
N GLY A 143 -7.56 2.36 -6.51
CA GLY A 143 -7.39 1.12 -7.26
C GLY A 143 -7.45 -0.14 -6.40
N GLY A 144 -7.16 -0.03 -5.09
CA GLY A 144 -7.31 -1.11 -4.14
C GLY A 144 -8.76 -1.60 -3.93
N VAL A 145 -9.76 -0.76 -4.19
CA VAL A 145 -11.17 -1.21 -4.14
C VAL A 145 -11.44 -2.27 -5.20
N PHE A 146 -10.93 -2.06 -6.41
CA PHE A 146 -11.02 -3.07 -7.47
C PHE A 146 -10.26 -4.34 -7.10
N ALA A 147 -9.09 -4.21 -6.49
CA ALA A 147 -8.30 -5.35 -6.01
C ALA A 147 -9.04 -6.15 -4.93
N ALA A 148 -9.70 -5.48 -3.99
CA ALA A 148 -10.47 -6.12 -2.92
C ALA A 148 -11.65 -6.97 -3.45
N ILE A 149 -12.16 -6.64 -4.64
CA ILE A 149 -13.23 -7.40 -5.30
C ILE A 149 -12.65 -8.46 -6.25
N VAL A 150 -11.72 -8.06 -7.11
CA VAL A 150 -11.22 -8.91 -8.20
C VAL A 150 -10.31 -10.04 -7.68
N ALA A 151 -9.47 -9.78 -6.68
CA ALA A 151 -8.52 -10.79 -6.21
C ALA A 151 -9.21 -12.01 -5.55
N PRO A 152 -10.20 -11.87 -4.63
CA PRO A 152 -10.92 -13.04 -4.11
C PRO A 152 -11.66 -13.82 -5.20
N LEU A 153 -12.29 -13.13 -6.16
CA LEU A 153 -12.98 -13.78 -7.28
C LEU A 153 -12.00 -14.60 -8.13
N LEU A 154 -10.84 -14.06 -8.45
CA LEU A 154 -9.79 -14.80 -9.15
C LEU A 154 -9.28 -15.98 -8.32
N ALA A 155 -9.03 -15.78 -7.03
CA ALA A 155 -8.54 -16.83 -6.14
C ALA A 155 -9.52 -18.01 -6.08
N ILE A 156 -10.82 -17.76 -5.87
CA ILE A 156 -11.85 -18.80 -5.77
C ILE A 156 -11.98 -19.58 -7.10
N ASN A 157 -12.04 -18.86 -8.23
CA ASN A 157 -12.26 -19.50 -9.53
C ASN A 157 -11.03 -20.24 -10.06
N LEU A 158 -9.81 -19.79 -9.70
CA LEU A 158 -8.57 -20.39 -10.22
C LEU A 158 -7.92 -21.40 -9.26
N ALA A 159 -8.35 -21.45 -7.99
CA ALA A 159 -7.73 -22.32 -6.99
C ALA A 159 -7.81 -23.82 -7.36
N LYS A 160 -8.91 -24.24 -7.98
CA LYS A 160 -9.22 -25.66 -8.33
C LYS A 160 -9.76 -25.79 -9.75
N ALA A 161 -9.42 -24.87 -10.66
CA ALA A 161 -10.06 -24.78 -11.97
C ALA A 161 -9.54 -25.79 -13.02
N SER A 162 -8.62 -26.68 -12.69
CA SER A 162 -8.00 -27.62 -13.64
C SER A 162 -7.45 -28.86 -12.93
N ASP A 163 -7.01 -29.85 -13.72
CA ASP A 163 -6.29 -31.04 -13.26
C ASP A 163 -4.84 -30.73 -12.79
N LEU A 164 -4.44 -29.47 -12.88
CA LEU A 164 -3.13 -28.99 -12.40
C LEU A 164 -3.11 -28.89 -10.87
N PRO A 165 -1.90 -28.83 -10.25
CA PRO A 165 -1.79 -28.62 -8.83
C PRO A 165 -2.58 -27.40 -8.33
N ASN A 166 -3.25 -27.54 -7.19
CA ASN A 166 -4.05 -26.45 -6.60
C ASN A 166 -3.25 -25.15 -6.51
N TYR A 167 -3.89 -24.03 -6.82
CA TYR A 167 -3.32 -22.67 -6.82
C TYR A 167 -2.32 -22.37 -7.95
N SER A 168 -1.90 -23.32 -8.80
CA SER A 168 -0.93 -23.10 -9.88
C SER A 168 -1.41 -22.04 -10.88
N LEU A 169 -2.70 -22.08 -11.25
CA LEU A 169 -3.32 -21.11 -12.16
C LEU A 169 -3.33 -19.68 -11.59
N ILE A 170 -3.30 -19.52 -10.26
CA ILE A 170 -3.21 -18.18 -9.64
C ILE A 170 -1.86 -17.53 -9.95
N TYR A 171 -0.77 -18.31 -9.93
CA TYR A 171 0.54 -17.79 -10.34
C TYR A 171 0.57 -17.47 -11.83
N LEU A 172 -0.02 -18.30 -12.70
CA LEU A 172 -0.17 -17.99 -14.12
C LEU A 172 -0.98 -16.70 -14.36
N ALA A 173 -1.99 -16.44 -13.54
CA ALA A 173 -2.75 -15.21 -13.59
C ALA A 173 -1.88 -13.97 -13.27
N LEU A 174 -0.83 -14.07 -12.44
CA LEU A 174 0.12 -12.98 -12.22
C LEU A 174 0.84 -12.61 -13.52
N SER A 175 1.27 -13.62 -14.30
CA SER A 175 1.90 -13.39 -15.60
C SER A 175 0.93 -12.78 -16.63
N ALA A 176 -0.33 -13.23 -16.64
CA ALA A 176 -1.36 -12.63 -17.49
C ALA A 176 -1.63 -11.16 -17.10
N LEU A 177 -1.72 -10.86 -15.81
CA LEU A 177 -1.84 -9.49 -15.31
C LEU A 177 -0.62 -8.63 -15.67
N ALA A 178 0.59 -9.20 -15.72
CA ALA A 178 1.79 -8.48 -16.18
C ALA A 178 1.67 -8.06 -17.65
N ILE A 179 1.15 -8.92 -18.52
CA ILE A 179 0.94 -8.61 -19.95
C ILE A 179 -0.08 -7.46 -20.08
N ILE A 180 -1.18 -7.52 -19.36
CA ILE A 180 -2.19 -6.45 -19.35
C ILE A 180 -1.56 -5.15 -18.85
N LEU A 181 -0.80 -5.20 -17.77
CA LEU A 181 -0.15 -4.05 -17.17
C LEU A 181 0.88 -3.41 -18.12
N PHE A 182 1.61 -4.21 -18.89
CA PHE A 182 2.55 -3.70 -19.91
C PHE A 182 1.82 -2.82 -20.93
N VAL A 183 0.68 -3.26 -21.45
CA VAL A 183 -0.15 -2.48 -22.37
C VAL A 183 -0.63 -1.18 -21.72
N ILE A 184 -1.08 -1.23 -20.48
CA ILE A 184 -1.56 -0.07 -19.72
C ILE A 184 -0.44 0.96 -19.51
N ILE A 185 0.74 0.52 -19.09
CA ILE A 185 1.90 1.40 -18.87
C ILE A 185 2.43 1.99 -20.18
N TYR A 186 2.32 1.27 -21.29
CA TYR A 186 2.62 1.82 -22.62
C TYR A 186 1.67 2.99 -22.97
N PHE A 187 0.35 2.84 -22.78
CA PHE A 187 -0.60 3.91 -23.02
C PHE A 187 -0.47 5.06 -22.01
N TRP A 188 -0.18 4.74 -20.74
CA TRP A 188 0.16 5.74 -19.75
C TRP A 188 1.30 6.65 -20.22
N ASN A 189 2.42 6.07 -20.67
CA ASN A 189 3.57 6.83 -21.11
C ASN A 189 3.23 7.75 -22.29
N ARG A 190 2.47 7.26 -23.28
CA ARG A 190 2.00 8.09 -24.41
C ARG A 190 1.12 9.26 -23.95
N ALA A 191 0.18 9.02 -23.06
CA ALA A 191 -0.70 10.05 -22.51
C ALA A 191 0.06 11.08 -21.68
N ASN A 192 0.99 10.61 -20.83
CA ASN A 192 1.82 11.45 -19.97
C ASN A 192 2.74 12.39 -20.78
N VAL A 193 3.39 11.88 -21.83
CA VAL A 193 4.25 12.67 -22.71
C VAL A 193 3.44 13.74 -23.47
N ARG A 194 2.24 13.39 -23.96
CA ARG A 194 1.34 14.34 -24.62
C ARG A 194 0.90 15.46 -23.67
N HIS A 195 0.52 15.10 -22.45
CA HIS A 195 0.10 16.05 -21.43
C HIS A 195 1.24 16.96 -21.00
N GLY A 196 2.43 16.43 -20.74
CA GLY A 196 3.63 17.21 -20.38
C GLY A 196 4.02 18.23 -21.46
N LYS A 197 3.95 17.87 -22.74
CA LYS A 197 4.17 18.82 -23.85
C LYS A 197 3.12 19.95 -23.89
N SER A 198 1.88 19.66 -23.57
CA SER A 198 0.80 20.66 -23.51
C SER A 198 0.93 21.58 -22.29
N SER A 199 1.32 21.04 -21.13
CA SER A 199 1.54 21.78 -19.89
C SER A 199 2.73 22.75 -19.97
N LEU A 200 3.79 22.39 -20.69
CA LEU A 200 4.94 23.29 -20.93
C LEU A 200 4.59 24.52 -21.78
N LYS A 201 3.52 24.47 -22.57
CA LYS A 201 3.03 25.62 -23.36
C LYS A 201 2.20 26.59 -22.52
N THR A 202 1.60 26.13 -21.45
CA THR A 202 0.94 26.99 -20.47
C THR A 202 2.02 27.40 -19.47
N LYS A 203 2.43 28.70 -19.51
CA LYS A 203 3.44 29.26 -18.61
C LYS A 203 3.23 28.68 -17.22
N THR A 204 4.16 27.88 -16.75
CA THR A 204 4.31 27.58 -15.33
C THR A 204 4.52 28.94 -14.65
N VAL A 205 3.47 29.46 -14.03
CA VAL A 205 3.65 30.48 -13.00
C VAL A 205 4.67 29.86 -12.05
N PRO A 206 5.83 30.52 -11.80
CA PRO A 206 6.73 30.05 -10.78
C PRO A 206 5.89 30.08 -9.49
N LEU A 207 5.38 28.93 -9.07
CA LEU A 207 4.90 28.81 -7.71
C LEU A 207 6.14 29.14 -6.87
N ASN A 208 6.04 30.20 -6.07
CA ASN A 208 7.01 30.50 -5.05
C ASN A 208 7.41 29.17 -4.44
N THR A 209 8.67 28.82 -4.61
CA THR A 209 9.28 27.63 -4.02
C THR A 209 9.23 27.83 -2.52
N THR A 210 8.06 27.63 -1.93
CA THR A 210 7.96 27.45 -0.48
C THR A 210 8.73 26.18 -0.23
N ASP A 211 9.92 26.37 0.28
CA ASP A 211 10.80 25.30 0.75
C ASP A 211 9.92 24.46 1.69
N VAL A 212 9.47 23.27 1.22
CA VAL A 212 8.58 22.44 2.04
C VAL A 212 9.36 22.13 3.30
N ARG A 213 8.86 22.68 4.40
CA ARG A 213 9.57 22.68 5.67
C ARG A 213 9.93 21.26 6.06
N LYS A 214 11.16 21.02 6.48
CA LYS A 214 11.70 19.67 6.77
C LYS A 214 10.80 18.87 7.70
N TYR A 215 10.15 19.51 8.67
CA TYR A 215 9.25 18.83 9.60
C TYR A 215 7.98 18.29 8.93
N ILE A 216 7.46 18.97 7.89
CA ILE A 216 6.28 18.49 7.12
C ILE A 216 6.64 17.21 6.38
N ILE A 217 7.84 17.13 5.83
CA ILE A 217 8.34 15.92 5.17
C ILE A 217 8.43 14.75 6.17
N VAL A 218 8.97 15.02 7.37
CA VAL A 218 9.07 14.02 8.45
C VAL A 218 7.69 13.54 8.88
N ILE A 219 6.72 14.44 9.09
CA ILE A 219 5.32 14.08 9.42
C ILE A 219 4.72 13.23 8.30
N GLY A 220 4.94 13.58 7.03
CA GLY A 220 4.42 12.81 5.89
C GLY A 220 4.96 11.37 5.85
N ILE A 221 6.28 11.21 6.01
CA ILE A 221 6.95 9.91 6.00
C ILE A 221 6.52 9.07 7.21
N LEU A 222 6.64 9.61 8.43
CA LEU A 222 6.31 8.90 9.66
C LEU A 222 4.80 8.62 9.75
N GLY A 223 3.96 9.55 9.29
CA GLY A 223 2.51 9.37 9.25
C GLY A 223 2.11 8.15 8.42
N GLY A 224 2.62 8.06 7.19
CA GLY A 224 2.37 6.91 6.34
C GLY A 224 2.95 5.60 6.88
N ALA A 225 4.19 5.64 7.38
CA ALA A 225 4.90 4.45 7.83
C ALA A 225 4.34 3.87 9.14
N LEU A 226 4.12 4.70 10.16
CA LEU A 226 3.58 4.26 11.45
C LEU A 226 2.11 3.86 11.32
N GLY A 227 1.34 4.58 10.50
CA GLY A 227 -0.03 4.17 10.17
C GLY A 227 -0.08 2.78 9.52
N TYR A 228 0.85 2.51 8.59
CA TYR A 228 0.98 1.19 7.96
C TYR A 228 1.40 0.11 8.95
N TYR A 229 2.36 0.42 9.83
CA TYR A 229 2.83 -0.50 10.88
C TYR A 229 1.68 -0.97 11.78
N ILE A 230 0.96 -0.02 12.38
CA ILE A 230 -0.12 -0.34 13.30
C ILE A 230 -1.24 -1.10 12.56
N MET A 231 -1.61 -0.63 11.38
CA MET A 231 -2.66 -1.27 10.57
C MET A 231 -2.30 -2.73 10.26
N ASN A 232 -1.09 -2.98 9.73
CA ASN A 232 -0.67 -4.32 9.32
C ASN A 232 -0.59 -5.26 10.54
N LEU A 233 -0.04 -4.78 11.65
CA LEU A 233 0.06 -5.54 12.90
C LEU A 233 -1.32 -5.89 13.45
N MET A 234 -2.21 -4.91 13.59
CA MET A 234 -3.54 -5.12 14.18
C MET A 234 -4.45 -5.95 13.28
N MET A 235 -4.34 -5.81 11.95
CA MET A 235 -5.06 -6.66 11.00
C MET A 235 -4.68 -8.14 11.19
N ILE A 236 -3.38 -8.45 11.26
CA ILE A 236 -2.90 -9.82 11.43
C ILE A 236 -3.23 -10.34 12.83
N ALA A 237 -3.05 -9.55 13.88
CA ALA A 237 -3.39 -9.92 15.24
C ALA A 237 -4.90 -10.23 15.38
N SER A 238 -5.77 -9.41 14.78
CA SER A 238 -7.22 -9.64 14.75
C SER A 238 -7.58 -10.92 14.01
N SER A 239 -6.92 -11.18 12.87
CA SER A 239 -7.12 -12.43 12.11
C SER A 239 -6.74 -13.66 12.92
N LEU A 240 -5.60 -13.62 13.62
CA LEU A 240 -5.15 -14.71 14.50
C LEU A 240 -6.13 -14.93 15.66
N PHE A 241 -6.61 -13.85 16.29
CA PHE A 241 -7.56 -13.92 17.38
C PHE A 241 -8.91 -14.49 16.93
N LEU A 242 -9.48 -13.96 15.83
CA LEU A 242 -10.75 -14.43 15.28
C LEU A 242 -10.70 -15.90 14.86
N LYS A 243 -9.57 -16.37 14.31
CA LYS A 243 -9.40 -17.78 13.91
C LYS A 243 -9.44 -18.75 15.10
N GLN A 244 -9.05 -18.31 16.30
CA GLN A 244 -9.12 -19.14 17.51
C GLN A 244 -10.56 -19.35 18.01
N SER A 245 -11.45 -18.38 17.72
CA SER A 245 -12.80 -18.32 18.30
C SER A 245 -13.92 -18.56 17.30
N HIS A 246 -13.65 -18.46 15.99
CA HIS A 246 -14.66 -18.47 14.93
C HIS A 246 -14.19 -19.27 13.70
N SER A 247 -15.13 -19.53 12.77
CA SER A 247 -14.85 -20.20 11.50
C SER A 247 -13.86 -19.38 10.63
N PHE A 248 -13.16 -20.08 9.76
CA PHE A 248 -12.27 -19.47 8.76
C PHE A 248 -13.00 -18.43 7.89
N ASP A 249 -14.25 -18.71 7.51
CA ASP A 249 -15.05 -17.84 6.66
C ASP A 249 -15.35 -16.51 7.35
N TYR A 250 -15.62 -16.52 8.65
CA TYR A 250 -15.88 -15.32 9.43
C TYR A 250 -14.63 -14.40 9.50
N ALA A 251 -13.46 -14.98 9.80
CA ALA A 251 -12.21 -14.23 9.82
C ALA A 251 -11.86 -13.66 8.43
N SER A 252 -12.11 -14.44 7.37
CA SER A 252 -11.90 -14.01 5.99
C SER A 252 -12.81 -12.85 5.60
N TYR A 253 -14.08 -12.90 5.99
CA TYR A 253 -15.04 -11.81 5.77
C TYR A 253 -14.61 -10.52 6.50
N ALA A 254 -14.16 -10.64 7.75
CA ALA A 254 -13.66 -9.50 8.52
C ALA A 254 -12.48 -8.80 7.81
N ILE A 255 -11.53 -9.59 7.28
CA ILE A 255 -10.39 -9.06 6.53
C ILE A 255 -10.83 -8.43 5.21
N GLN A 256 -11.79 -9.02 4.48
CA GLN A 256 -12.32 -8.41 3.26
C GLN A 256 -12.94 -7.05 3.51
N MET A 257 -13.76 -6.91 4.57
CA MET A 257 -14.34 -5.62 4.96
C MET A 257 -13.27 -4.61 5.35
N HIS A 258 -12.23 -5.04 6.06
CA HIS A 258 -11.07 -4.21 6.37
C HIS A 258 -10.38 -3.71 5.10
N VAL A 259 -10.08 -4.59 4.13
CA VAL A 259 -9.41 -4.22 2.87
C VAL A 259 -10.28 -3.25 2.06
N LEU A 260 -11.59 -3.46 1.99
CA LEU A 260 -12.49 -2.47 1.38
C LEU A 260 -12.40 -1.12 2.08
N ALA A 261 -12.40 -1.11 3.41
CA ALA A 261 -12.30 0.11 4.22
C ALA A 261 -10.92 0.80 4.09
N MET A 262 -9.86 0.07 3.75
CA MET A 262 -8.56 0.66 3.43
C MET A 262 -8.60 1.51 2.17
N PHE A 263 -9.36 1.11 1.15
CA PHE A 263 -9.26 1.73 -0.18
C PHE A 263 -10.49 2.56 -0.57
N LEU A 264 -11.69 2.22 -0.10
CA LEU A 264 -12.94 2.93 -0.42
C LEU A 264 -12.88 4.44 -0.08
N PRO A 265 -12.31 4.87 1.06
CA PRO A 265 -12.21 6.29 1.40
C PRO A 265 -11.37 7.09 0.40
N SER A 266 -10.50 6.46 -0.39
CA SER A 266 -9.66 7.15 -1.38
C SER A 266 -10.46 7.91 -2.44
N PHE A 267 -11.73 7.56 -2.67
CA PHE A 267 -12.59 8.31 -3.60
C PHE A 267 -12.96 9.70 -3.07
N PHE A 268 -12.93 9.92 -1.75
CA PHE A 268 -13.35 11.19 -1.13
C PHE A 268 -12.32 11.80 -0.18
N VAL A 269 -11.25 11.09 0.20
CA VAL A 269 -10.20 11.62 1.10
C VAL A 269 -9.54 12.89 0.55
N ALA A 270 -9.48 13.06 -0.77
CA ALA A 270 -8.97 14.29 -1.38
C ALA A 270 -9.79 15.52 -0.98
N LYS A 271 -11.12 15.40 -0.83
CA LYS A 271 -11.98 16.49 -0.33
C LYS A 271 -11.64 16.83 1.12
N ILE A 272 -11.38 15.80 1.94
CA ILE A 272 -10.99 15.97 3.34
C ILE A 272 -9.63 16.67 3.41
N ILE A 273 -8.65 16.24 2.62
CA ILE A 273 -7.32 16.88 2.54
C ILE A 273 -7.43 18.36 2.16
N ASN A 274 -8.30 18.70 1.22
CA ASN A 274 -8.50 20.08 0.81
C ASN A 274 -9.21 20.94 1.88
N LEU A 275 -10.06 20.34 2.72
CA LEU A 275 -10.75 21.03 3.82
C LEU A 275 -9.85 21.24 5.04
N VAL A 276 -9.16 20.19 5.49
CA VAL A 276 -8.43 20.21 6.77
C VAL A 276 -6.91 20.22 6.61
N ASN A 277 -6.37 20.14 5.42
CA ASN A 277 -4.98 19.91 4.99
C ASN A 277 -4.45 18.49 5.25
N SER A 278 -3.31 18.17 4.61
CA SER A 278 -2.72 16.82 4.66
C SER A 278 -2.25 16.42 6.06
N VAL A 279 -1.70 17.35 6.85
CA VAL A 279 -1.19 17.06 8.20
C VAL A 279 -2.35 16.71 9.14
N ASN A 280 -3.41 17.51 9.12
CA ASN A 280 -4.60 17.24 9.94
C ASN A 280 -5.30 15.96 9.49
N THR A 281 -5.27 15.61 8.20
CA THR A 281 -5.76 14.31 7.70
C THR A 281 -4.97 13.15 8.28
N ILE A 282 -3.63 13.26 8.40
CA ILE A 282 -2.79 12.25 9.05
C ILE A 282 -3.16 12.11 10.53
N ILE A 283 -3.31 13.23 11.24
CA ILE A 283 -3.69 13.23 12.66
C ILE A 283 -5.06 12.56 12.84
N LEU A 284 -6.05 12.92 12.03
CA LEU A 284 -7.37 12.27 12.04
C LEU A 284 -7.27 10.77 11.77
N GLY A 285 -6.38 10.35 10.87
CA GLY A 285 -6.10 8.94 10.63
C GLY A 285 -5.62 8.21 11.88
N PHE A 286 -4.68 8.79 12.65
CA PHE A 286 -4.23 8.18 13.92
C PHE A 286 -5.30 8.19 15.01
N VAL A 287 -6.16 9.20 15.06
CA VAL A 287 -7.34 9.20 15.96
C VAL A 287 -8.26 8.03 15.64
N LEU A 288 -8.54 7.78 14.35
CA LEU A 288 -9.35 6.62 13.94
C LEU A 288 -8.65 5.29 14.28
N ILE A 289 -7.35 5.18 14.06
CA ILE A 289 -6.55 4.01 14.46
C ILE A 289 -6.63 3.80 15.98
N SER A 290 -6.59 4.88 16.79
CA SER A 290 -6.73 4.80 18.26
C SER A 290 -8.11 4.28 18.64
N ILE A 291 -9.17 4.79 18.02
CA ILE A 291 -10.54 4.30 18.23
C ILE A 291 -10.65 2.82 17.89
N SER A 292 -10.04 2.38 16.79
CA SER A 292 -10.07 0.97 16.39
C SER A 292 -9.41 0.05 17.43
N CYS A 293 -8.31 0.50 18.05
CA CYS A 293 -7.67 -0.26 19.14
C CYS A 293 -8.44 -0.21 20.46
N LEU A 294 -9.19 0.86 20.70
CA LEU A 294 -9.99 1.02 21.93
C LEU A 294 -11.26 0.14 21.95
N LEU A 295 -11.91 -0.01 20.80
CA LEU A 295 -13.17 -0.76 20.71
C LEU A 295 -13.11 -2.20 21.26
N PRO A 296 -12.12 -3.04 20.90
CA PRO A 296 -12.02 -4.40 21.42
C PRO A 296 -11.65 -4.50 22.90
N ILE A 297 -11.24 -3.39 23.54
CA ILE A 297 -10.98 -3.31 24.97
C ILE A 297 -12.28 -3.10 25.73
N ILE A 298 -13.17 -2.27 25.18
CA ILE A 298 -14.44 -1.89 25.84
C ILE A 298 -15.52 -2.95 25.59
N PHE A 299 -15.56 -3.51 24.38
CA PHE A 299 -16.60 -4.43 23.93
C PHE A 299 -16.01 -5.79 23.58
N VAL A 300 -16.46 -6.83 24.24
CA VAL A 300 -15.95 -8.20 24.07
C VAL A 300 -16.56 -8.90 22.86
N ASP A 301 -17.68 -8.41 22.32
CA ASP A 301 -18.38 -9.03 21.20
C ASP A 301 -17.57 -8.89 19.91
N THR A 302 -17.52 -9.96 19.13
CA THR A 302 -16.80 -10.08 17.86
C THR A 302 -17.24 -9.08 16.79
N ILE A 303 -18.50 -8.60 16.87
CA ILE A 303 -18.99 -7.55 15.95
C ILE A 303 -18.15 -6.27 16.07
N PHE A 304 -17.71 -5.92 17.30
CA PHE A 304 -16.88 -4.75 17.53
C PHE A 304 -15.45 -4.92 17.01
N ILE A 305 -14.93 -6.14 16.91
CA ILE A 305 -13.66 -6.42 16.25
C ILE A 305 -13.78 -6.14 14.74
N ASN A 306 -14.89 -6.51 14.11
CA ASN A 306 -15.14 -6.21 12.70
C ASN A 306 -15.28 -4.69 12.46
N ILE A 307 -16.01 -4.00 13.31
CA ILE A 307 -16.14 -2.53 13.27
C ILE A 307 -14.76 -1.88 13.48
N ALA A 308 -13.99 -2.37 14.43
CA ALA A 308 -12.62 -1.91 14.69
C ALA A 308 -11.72 -2.07 13.46
N LEU A 309 -11.78 -3.21 12.77
CA LEU A 309 -11.03 -3.45 11.54
C LEU A 309 -11.43 -2.50 10.40
N VAL A 310 -12.73 -2.21 10.25
CA VAL A 310 -13.21 -1.21 9.28
C VAL A 310 -12.65 0.17 9.60
N ILE A 311 -12.75 0.61 10.86
CA ILE A 311 -12.22 1.92 11.31
C ILE A 311 -10.69 1.97 11.14
N LEU A 312 -9.98 0.88 11.43
CA LEU A 312 -8.54 0.73 11.22
C LEU A 312 -8.17 0.97 9.76
N GLY A 313 -8.91 0.38 8.82
CA GLY A 313 -8.70 0.56 7.39
C GLY A 313 -8.88 2.01 6.95
N ILE A 314 -9.94 2.68 7.41
CA ILE A 314 -10.19 4.10 7.13
C ILE A 314 -9.05 4.97 7.71
N GLY A 315 -8.64 4.71 8.95
CA GLY A 315 -7.54 5.42 9.61
C GLY A 315 -6.23 5.27 8.85
N TRP A 316 -5.89 4.07 8.41
CA TRP A 316 -4.73 3.83 7.55
C TRP A 316 -4.83 4.61 6.23
N ASN A 317 -5.97 4.61 5.57
CA ASN A 317 -6.14 5.37 4.32
C ASN A 317 -5.82 6.85 4.51
N PHE A 318 -6.26 7.46 5.61
CA PHE A 318 -6.03 8.87 5.90
C PHE A 318 -4.56 9.17 6.18
N THR A 319 -3.86 8.33 6.96
CA THR A 319 -2.43 8.50 7.21
C THR A 319 -1.62 8.34 5.93
N TYR A 320 -1.93 7.32 5.13
CA TYR A 320 -1.23 6.99 3.90
C TYR A 320 -1.46 8.00 2.77
N SER A 321 -2.73 8.41 2.55
CA SER A 321 -3.09 9.40 1.54
C SER A 321 -2.59 10.79 1.89
N GLY A 322 -2.69 11.19 3.16
CA GLY A 322 -2.16 12.46 3.66
C GLY A 322 -0.64 12.55 3.49
N GLY A 323 0.10 11.52 3.92
CA GLY A 323 1.55 11.43 3.77
C GLY A 323 1.98 11.45 2.30
N SER A 324 1.32 10.66 1.45
CA SER A 324 1.60 10.61 0.01
C SER A 324 1.36 11.97 -0.67
N THR A 325 0.31 12.69 -0.28
CA THR A 325 0.01 14.02 -0.80
C THR A 325 1.08 15.04 -0.40
N LEU A 326 1.53 15.04 0.86
CA LEU A 326 2.62 15.93 1.31
C LEU A 326 3.88 15.73 0.49
N LEU A 327 4.29 14.50 0.24
CA LEU A 327 5.49 14.19 -0.51
C LEU A 327 5.35 14.46 -2.01
N SER A 328 4.14 14.40 -2.54
CA SER A 328 3.86 14.74 -3.93
C SER A 328 3.96 16.25 -4.21
N ASN A 329 3.80 17.09 -3.17
CA ASN A 329 3.97 18.54 -3.25
C ASN A 329 5.45 18.99 -3.27
N ILE A 330 6.41 18.10 -2.96
CA ILE A 330 7.84 18.41 -3.07
C ILE A 330 8.20 18.58 -4.54
N GLN A 331 8.95 19.63 -4.87
CA GLN A 331 9.37 19.95 -6.25
C GLN A 331 10.85 19.62 -6.50
N GLY A 332 11.21 19.55 -7.77
CA GLY A 332 12.59 19.39 -8.23
C GLY A 332 13.20 18.02 -7.94
N GLU A 333 14.52 17.96 -7.96
CA GLU A 333 15.28 16.70 -7.83
C GLU A 333 15.10 15.99 -6.47
N ARG A 334 14.76 16.72 -5.42
CA ARG A 334 14.53 16.18 -4.08
C ARG A 334 13.29 15.31 -4.01
N ARG A 335 12.32 15.49 -4.91
CA ARG A 335 11.05 14.77 -4.94
C ARG A 335 11.24 13.25 -4.96
N LEU A 336 11.94 12.73 -5.97
CA LEU A 336 12.19 11.28 -6.10
C LEU A 336 12.97 10.70 -4.93
N ARG A 337 13.92 11.48 -4.38
CA ARG A 337 14.67 11.06 -3.20
C ARG A 337 13.76 10.87 -1.98
N PHE A 338 12.90 11.85 -1.67
CA PHE A 338 12.01 11.75 -0.52
C PHE A 338 10.90 10.73 -0.71
N GLN A 339 10.41 10.55 -1.94
CA GLN A 339 9.49 9.47 -2.28
C GLN A 339 10.14 8.10 -2.05
N GLY A 340 11.41 7.91 -2.47
CA GLY A 340 12.15 6.68 -2.21
C GLY A 340 12.38 6.41 -0.72
N ILE A 341 12.74 7.45 0.06
CA ILE A 341 12.89 7.34 1.51
C ILE A 341 11.54 6.95 2.15
N ASN A 342 10.45 7.59 1.74
CA ASN A 342 9.10 7.27 2.23
C ASN A 342 8.76 5.79 2.02
N GLU A 343 8.91 5.29 0.80
CA GLU A 343 8.60 3.90 0.49
C GLU A 343 9.47 2.91 1.26
N THR A 344 10.75 3.25 1.45
CA THR A 344 11.67 2.41 2.23
C THR A 344 11.28 2.37 3.70
N VAL A 345 10.93 3.52 4.30
CA VAL A 345 10.49 3.60 5.70
C VAL A 345 9.15 2.89 5.89
N ILE A 346 8.22 3.05 4.95
CA ILE A 346 6.95 2.30 4.94
C ILE A 346 7.24 0.79 4.85
N ALA A 347 8.09 0.35 3.93
CA ALA A 347 8.42 -1.07 3.77
C ALA A 347 9.07 -1.66 5.03
N PHE A 348 9.96 -0.90 5.69
CA PHE A 348 10.57 -1.31 6.96
C PHE A 348 9.51 -1.52 8.05
N PHE A 349 8.65 -0.54 8.27
CA PHE A 349 7.60 -0.63 9.29
C PHE A 349 6.53 -1.65 8.93
N ALA A 350 6.18 -1.80 7.64
CA ALA A 350 5.27 -2.84 7.18
C ALA A 350 5.83 -4.25 7.44
N THR A 351 7.14 -4.44 7.24
CA THR A 351 7.83 -5.70 7.54
C THR A 351 7.76 -6.02 9.03
N LEU A 352 8.05 -5.04 9.90
CA LEU A 352 7.90 -5.21 11.35
C LEU A 352 6.45 -5.56 11.72
N GLY A 353 5.48 -4.86 11.12
CA GLY A 353 4.05 -5.12 11.31
C GLY A 353 3.60 -6.50 10.83
N ALA A 354 4.35 -7.13 9.92
CA ALA A 354 4.08 -8.50 9.46
C ALA A 354 4.69 -9.59 10.37
N PHE A 355 5.85 -9.33 10.97
CA PHE A 355 6.54 -10.34 11.79
C PHE A 355 6.16 -10.30 13.27
N LEU A 356 5.75 -9.14 13.80
CA LEU A 356 5.54 -8.95 15.24
C LEU A 356 4.15 -9.37 15.79
N PRO A 357 3.06 -9.54 15.01
CA PRO A 357 1.73 -9.80 15.56
C PRO A 357 1.67 -11.05 16.45
N ALA A 358 2.22 -12.18 15.98
CA ALA A 358 2.16 -13.43 16.73
C ALA A 358 2.97 -13.39 18.04
N PRO A 359 4.23 -12.93 18.08
CA PRO A 359 4.98 -12.74 19.31
C PRO A 359 4.29 -11.78 20.29
N ILE A 360 3.81 -10.63 19.81
CA ILE A 360 3.16 -9.63 20.67
C ILE A 360 1.86 -10.20 21.24
N LEU A 361 1.04 -10.85 20.43
CA LEU A 361 -0.23 -11.45 20.86
C LEU A 361 0.00 -12.57 21.88
N SER A 362 1.03 -13.41 21.67
CA SER A 362 1.35 -14.51 22.59
C SER A 362 1.88 -14.03 23.94
N TYR A 363 2.62 -12.91 23.96
CA TYR A 363 3.22 -12.35 25.18
C TYR A 363 2.25 -11.49 25.98
N PHE A 364 1.53 -10.59 25.29
CA PHE A 364 0.64 -9.60 25.93
C PHE A 364 -0.82 -10.04 26.00
N GLY A 365 -1.24 -10.99 25.18
CA GLY A 365 -2.65 -11.32 24.96
C GLY A 365 -3.39 -10.26 24.18
N TRP A 366 -4.67 -10.53 23.84
CA TRP A 366 -5.48 -9.69 22.97
C TRP A 366 -5.75 -8.28 23.52
N ILE A 367 -6.22 -8.20 24.76
CA ILE A 367 -6.61 -6.93 25.39
C ILE A 367 -5.40 -6.00 25.54
N ASN A 368 -4.30 -6.51 26.11
CA ASN A 368 -3.09 -5.70 26.32
C ASN A 368 -2.43 -5.29 25.01
N THR A 369 -2.49 -6.13 23.97
CA THR A 369 -2.02 -5.76 22.62
C THR A 369 -2.80 -4.54 22.11
N ASN A 370 -4.12 -4.57 22.19
CA ASN A 370 -4.95 -3.42 21.81
C ASN A 370 -4.65 -2.18 22.65
N LEU A 371 -4.46 -2.33 23.97
CA LEU A 371 -4.12 -1.22 24.86
C LEU A 371 -2.78 -0.57 24.52
N VAL A 372 -1.73 -1.37 24.26
CA VAL A 372 -0.43 -0.87 23.84
C VAL A 372 -0.54 -0.05 22.56
N PHE A 373 -1.27 -0.56 21.55
CA PHE A 373 -1.40 0.14 20.27
C PHE A 373 -2.37 1.32 20.33
N PHE A 374 -3.35 1.31 21.24
CA PHE A 374 -4.15 2.49 21.56
C PHE A 374 -3.27 3.62 22.12
N ILE A 375 -2.47 3.34 23.18
CA ILE A 375 -1.58 4.32 23.78
C ILE A 375 -0.55 4.82 22.74
N PHE A 376 0.01 3.92 21.95
CA PHE A 376 1.00 4.26 20.92
C PHE A 376 0.41 5.18 19.85
N SER A 377 -0.76 4.87 19.30
CA SER A 377 -1.39 5.67 18.23
C SER A 377 -1.88 7.04 18.72
N ILE A 378 -2.44 7.13 19.93
CA ILE A 378 -2.86 8.41 20.50
C ILE A 378 -1.66 9.29 20.84
N SER A 379 -0.54 8.69 21.31
CA SER A 379 0.70 9.41 21.55
C SER A 379 1.29 10.00 20.28
N ILE A 380 1.25 9.27 19.15
CA ILE A 380 1.67 9.79 17.85
C ILE A 380 0.80 10.98 17.44
N SER A 381 -0.53 10.89 17.61
CA SER A 381 -1.45 12.00 17.34
C SER A 381 -1.09 13.24 18.14
N ALA A 382 -0.87 13.08 19.44
CA ALA A 382 -0.51 14.17 20.35
C ALA A 382 0.85 14.80 19.95
N LEU A 383 1.87 13.98 19.65
CA LEU A 383 3.17 14.44 19.19
C LEU A 383 3.06 15.26 17.89
N PHE A 384 2.28 14.81 16.91
CA PHE A 384 2.09 15.55 15.66
C PHE A 384 1.38 16.88 15.89
N ILE A 385 0.38 16.92 16.76
CA ILE A 385 -0.30 18.17 17.16
C ILE A 385 0.69 19.12 17.82
N LEU A 386 1.45 18.65 18.81
CA LEU A 386 2.46 19.48 19.50
C LEU A 386 3.53 19.99 18.53
N PHE A 387 3.96 19.16 17.59
CA PHE A 387 4.94 19.53 16.56
C PHE A 387 4.41 20.65 15.67
N VAL A 388 3.16 20.54 15.21
CA VAL A 388 2.51 21.58 14.40
C VAL A 388 2.40 22.90 15.18
N PHE A 389 1.98 22.85 16.44
CA PHE A 389 1.87 24.04 17.29
C PHE A 389 3.23 24.71 17.56
N ALA A 390 4.26 23.92 17.90
CA ALA A 390 5.60 24.42 18.18
C ALA A 390 6.21 25.16 16.98
N PHE A 391 6.02 24.62 15.78
CA PHE A 391 6.55 25.26 14.56
C PHE A 391 5.70 26.44 14.07
N LYS A 392 4.38 26.44 14.30
CA LYS A 392 3.52 27.58 14.00
C LYS A 392 3.86 28.80 14.88
N LYS A 393 4.21 28.57 16.16
CA LYS A 393 4.56 29.63 17.12
C LYS A 393 5.95 30.27 16.85
N ARG A 394 6.84 29.57 16.16
CA ARG A 394 8.19 30.07 15.81
C ARG A 394 8.24 30.92 14.53
N GLY A 395 7.09 31.28 13.95
CA GLY A 395 7.03 32.12 12.75
C GLY A 395 7.56 31.44 11.47
N TYR A 396 7.78 30.14 11.56
CA TYR A 396 8.26 29.34 10.45
C TYR A 396 7.08 28.67 9.71
#